data_9747401266041fe1e9ccc392d78a72e6
#
_entry.id   9747401266041fe1e9ccc392d78a72e6
#
_cell.length_a   1.000
_cell.length_b   1.000
_cell.length_c   1.000
_cell.angle_alpha   90.00
_cell.angle_beta   90.00
_cell.angle_gamma   90.00
#
_symmetry.space_group_name_H-M   'P 1'
#
loop_
_entity.id
_entity.type
_entity.pdbx_description
1 polymer ?
#
loop_
_entity_poly.entity_id
_entity_poly.type
_entity_poly.pdbx_seq_one_letter_code
_entity_poly.pdbx_strand_id
1 'polypeptide(L)'
;MKTFFFDSVYNTQEFALEELNSEPILVISFHQEKGKGTSNRSWFNADQSLACSFAFNKGDNQLDETLIPLLSGLCFTEVLSKPPIFLKWPNDLIVNDLKAVSYTHLTLPTKRIV
;
A
#
# COMPACT_ATOMS: atom_id res chain seq x y z
N MET A 1 -11.38 12.98 -0.87
CA MET A 1 -10.19 12.19 -1.24
C MET A 1 -9.88 12.37 -2.72
N LYS A 2 -8.64 12.66 -3.04
CA LYS A 2 -8.20 12.70 -4.44
C LYS A 2 -7.81 11.32 -4.91
N THR A 3 -8.18 10.98 -6.13
CA THR A 3 -7.83 9.69 -6.74
C THR A 3 -7.11 9.93 -8.05
N PHE A 4 -5.95 9.29 -8.19
CA PHE A 4 -5.15 9.30 -9.40
C PHE A 4 -5.11 7.91 -9.99
N PHE A 5 -5.31 7.81 -11.28
CA PHE A 5 -5.34 6.53 -11.98
C PHE A 5 -4.39 6.59 -13.17
N PHE A 6 -3.41 5.69 -13.20
CA PHE A 6 -2.38 5.66 -14.24
C PHE A 6 -2.31 4.29 -14.90
N ASP A 7 -1.99 4.26 -16.19
CA ASP A 7 -1.57 3.02 -16.84
C ASP A 7 -0.19 2.61 -16.33
N SER A 8 0.69 3.59 -16.15
CA SER A 8 2.04 3.36 -15.63
C SER A 8 2.49 4.56 -14.83
N VAL A 9 3.22 4.31 -13.77
CA VAL A 9 3.80 5.34 -12.90
C VAL A 9 5.14 4.84 -12.37
N TYR A 10 6.02 5.75 -12.02
CA TYR A 10 7.30 5.38 -11.44
C TYR A 10 7.12 4.50 -10.20
N ASN A 11 6.37 4.99 -9.22
CA ASN A 11 6.11 4.29 -7.97
C ASN A 11 4.88 4.94 -7.33
N THR A 12 3.83 4.16 -7.06
CA THR A 12 2.59 4.71 -6.52
C THR A 12 2.78 5.34 -5.16
N GLN A 13 3.62 4.76 -4.32
CA GLN A 13 3.86 5.26 -2.97
C GLN A 13 4.60 6.59 -2.98
N GLU A 14 5.64 6.70 -3.79
CA GLU A 14 6.39 7.96 -3.93
C GLU A 14 5.50 9.06 -4.49
N PHE A 15 4.70 8.75 -5.52
CA PHE A 15 3.77 9.71 -6.09
C PHE A 15 2.76 10.19 -5.05
N ALA A 16 2.18 9.26 -4.29
CA ALA A 16 1.20 9.60 -3.26
C ALA A 16 1.80 10.53 -2.19
N LEU A 17 3.03 10.25 -1.77
CA LEU A 17 3.70 11.08 -0.75
C LEU A 17 4.03 12.46 -1.27
N GLU A 18 4.43 12.59 -2.53
CA GLU A 18 4.73 13.88 -3.14
C GLU A 18 3.48 14.77 -3.26
N GLU A 19 2.35 14.16 -3.58
CA GLU A 19 1.09 14.89 -3.78
C GLU A 19 0.31 15.11 -2.48
N LEU A 20 0.67 14.42 -1.42
CA LEU A 20 -0.08 14.48 -0.16
C LEU A 20 -0.01 15.87 0.46
N ASN A 21 -1.18 16.43 0.75
CA ASN A 21 -1.30 17.64 1.55
C ASN A 21 -2.33 17.41 2.66
N SER A 22 -3.38 18.19 2.74
CA SER A 22 -4.40 18.04 3.80
C SER A 22 -5.43 16.96 3.53
N GLU A 23 -5.56 16.53 2.28
CA GLU A 23 -6.60 15.59 1.86
C GLU A 23 -5.99 14.23 1.56
N PRO A 24 -6.63 13.12 1.98
CA PRO A 24 -6.15 11.79 1.62
C PRO A 24 -6.09 11.57 0.11
N ILE A 25 -5.14 10.75 -0.32
CA ILE A 25 -4.87 10.47 -1.74
C ILE A 25 -4.85 8.97 -1.94
N LEU A 26 -5.54 8.53 -3.00
CA LEU A 26 -5.46 7.16 -3.50
C LEU A 26 -4.81 7.19 -4.87
N VAL A 27 -3.75 6.41 -5.04
CA VAL A 27 -3.04 6.27 -6.32
C VAL A 27 -3.14 4.83 -6.77
N ILE A 28 -3.59 4.63 -7.98
CA ILE A 28 -3.77 3.30 -8.57
C ILE A 28 -3.04 3.26 -9.91
N SER A 29 -2.28 2.18 -10.16
CA SER A 29 -1.61 1.99 -11.43
C SER A 29 -1.56 0.52 -11.81
N PHE A 30 -1.66 0.23 -13.10
CA PHE A 30 -1.49 -1.12 -13.60
C PHE A 30 -0.02 -1.52 -13.69
N HIS A 31 0.88 -0.55 -13.70
CA HIS A 31 2.31 -0.82 -13.81
C HIS A 31 3.12 0.20 -13.00
N GLN A 32 4.16 -0.27 -12.34
CA GLN A 32 5.15 0.57 -11.67
C GLN A 32 6.52 0.31 -12.29
N GLU A 33 7.25 1.38 -12.59
CA GLU A 33 8.61 1.26 -13.13
C GLU A 33 9.61 0.84 -12.05
N LYS A 34 9.43 1.34 -10.83
CA LYS A 34 10.34 1.10 -9.69
C LYS A 34 9.57 0.76 -8.42
N GLY A 35 8.80 -0.33 -8.48
CA GLY A 35 8.13 -0.83 -7.30
C GLY A 35 9.14 -1.30 -6.24
N LYS A 36 8.79 -1.11 -4.97
CA LYS A 36 9.64 -1.49 -3.85
C LYS A 36 8.87 -2.28 -2.80
N GLY A 37 9.53 -3.31 -2.28
CA GLY A 37 9.03 -4.06 -1.15
C GLY A 37 9.60 -3.57 0.18
N THR A 38 9.50 -4.38 1.21
CA THR A 38 10.08 -4.09 2.51
C THR A 38 11.59 -3.97 2.43
N SER A 39 12.17 -3.14 3.27
CA SER A 39 13.62 -2.89 3.30
C SER A 39 14.16 -2.41 1.95
N ASN A 40 13.35 -1.65 1.23
CA ASN A 40 13.75 -1.04 -0.05
C ASN A 40 14.11 -2.05 -1.15
N ARG A 41 13.60 -3.28 -1.06
CA ARG A 41 13.83 -4.30 -2.08
C ARG A 41 13.07 -3.96 -3.35
N SER A 42 13.68 -4.28 -4.51
CA SER A 42 13.00 -4.11 -5.79
C SER A 42 11.80 -5.06 -5.90
N TRP A 43 10.76 -4.59 -6.54
CA TRP A 43 9.54 -5.36 -6.76
C TRP A 43 9.25 -5.45 -8.24
N PHE A 44 9.04 -6.66 -8.74
CA PHE A 44 8.70 -6.89 -10.15
C PHE A 44 7.19 -6.99 -10.32
N ASN A 45 6.68 -6.36 -11.39
CA ASN A 45 5.28 -6.45 -11.71
C ASN A 45 4.96 -7.81 -12.34
N ALA A 46 3.83 -8.39 -11.95
CA ALA A 46 3.25 -9.50 -12.71
C ALA A 46 2.57 -8.93 -13.97
N ASP A 47 2.30 -9.80 -14.95
CA ASP A 47 1.68 -9.38 -16.20
C ASP A 47 0.30 -8.73 -15.97
N GLN A 48 -0.45 -9.27 -15.01
CA GLN A 48 -1.74 -8.72 -14.61
C GLN A 48 -1.70 -8.43 -13.13
N SER A 49 -1.36 -7.21 -12.81
CA SER A 49 -1.24 -6.79 -11.42
C SER A 49 -1.78 -5.38 -11.24
N LEU A 50 -2.05 -5.05 -10.01
CA LEU A 50 -2.49 -3.72 -9.63
C LEU A 50 -1.62 -3.23 -8.50
N ALA A 51 -1.07 -2.04 -8.69
CA ALA A 51 -0.37 -1.34 -7.63
C ALA A 51 -1.25 -0.20 -7.13
N CYS A 52 -1.37 -0.06 -5.83
CA CYS A 52 -2.07 1.08 -5.27
C CYS A 52 -1.43 1.55 -3.98
N SER A 53 -1.57 2.83 -3.73
CA SER A 53 -1.09 3.45 -2.50
C SER A 53 -2.15 4.41 -1.98
N PHE A 54 -2.39 4.32 -0.69
CA PHE A 54 -3.28 5.22 0.01
C PHE A 54 -2.46 6.03 1.00
N ALA A 55 -2.47 7.34 0.85
CA ALA A 55 -1.71 8.24 1.70
C ALA A 55 -2.63 9.20 2.44
N PHE A 56 -2.34 9.42 3.69
CA PHE A 56 -3.10 10.34 4.53
C PHE A 56 -2.22 10.88 5.65
N ASN A 57 -2.61 12.02 6.19
CA ASN A 57 -1.96 12.57 7.36
C ASN A 57 -2.56 11.93 8.61
N LYS A 58 -1.69 11.40 9.45
CA LYS A 58 -2.11 10.76 10.69
C LYS A 58 -2.71 11.75 11.68
N GLY A 59 -2.23 12.99 11.66
CA GLY A 59 -2.66 14.01 12.60
C GLY A 59 -2.25 13.66 14.03
N ASP A 60 -3.14 13.92 14.98
CA ASP A 60 -2.93 13.63 16.39
C ASP A 60 -3.39 12.22 16.79
N ASN A 61 -3.64 11.39 15.82
CA ASN A 61 -4.10 10.03 16.05
C ASN A 61 -3.08 9.22 16.85
N GLN A 62 -3.57 8.47 17.84
CA GLN A 62 -2.74 7.64 18.71
C GLN A 62 -2.44 6.26 18.10
N LEU A 63 -2.77 6.05 16.84
CA LEU A 63 -2.53 4.77 16.18
C LEU A 63 -1.05 4.40 16.20
N ASP A 64 -0.78 3.18 16.66
CA ASP A 64 0.56 2.62 16.61
C ASP A 64 0.87 2.23 15.15
N GLU A 65 1.89 2.85 14.59
CA GLU A 65 2.26 2.64 13.19
C GLU A 65 2.66 1.20 12.88
N THR A 66 3.15 0.46 13.86
CA THR A 66 3.52 -0.95 13.67
C THR A 66 2.31 -1.83 13.40
N LEU A 67 1.10 -1.37 13.74
CA LEU A 67 -0.14 -2.10 13.49
C LEU A 67 -0.71 -1.88 12.11
N ILE A 68 -0.21 -0.89 11.35
CA ILE A 68 -0.77 -0.56 10.04
C ILE A 68 -0.75 -1.73 9.07
N PRO A 69 0.36 -2.48 8.92
CA PRO A 69 0.34 -3.64 8.03
C PRO A 69 -0.70 -4.69 8.44
N LEU A 70 -0.81 -4.98 9.72
CA LEU A 70 -1.78 -5.95 10.21
C LEU A 70 -3.22 -5.50 9.95
N LEU A 71 -3.53 -4.24 10.25
CA LEU A 71 -4.86 -3.68 10.01
C LEU A 71 -5.20 -3.66 8.52
N SER A 72 -4.22 -3.33 7.68
CA SER A 72 -4.40 -3.35 6.23
C SER A 72 -4.76 -4.75 5.74
N GLY A 73 -4.03 -5.75 6.21
CA GLY A 73 -4.30 -7.14 5.86
C GLY A 73 -5.69 -7.59 6.31
N LEU A 74 -6.10 -7.23 7.51
CA LEU A 74 -7.43 -7.56 8.02
C LEU A 74 -8.52 -6.91 7.17
N CYS A 75 -8.33 -5.65 6.76
CA CYS A 75 -9.29 -4.98 5.87
C CYS A 75 -9.42 -5.70 4.53
N PHE A 76 -8.32 -6.15 3.94
CA PHE A 76 -8.36 -6.92 2.71
C PHE A 76 -9.11 -8.23 2.87
N THR A 77 -8.89 -8.95 3.97
CA THR A 77 -9.61 -10.22 4.19
C THR A 77 -11.11 -10.00 4.38
N GLU A 78 -11.52 -8.87 4.95
CA GLU A 78 -12.94 -8.51 5.09
C GLU A 78 -13.58 -8.21 3.73
N VAL A 79 -12.87 -7.47 2.87
CA VAL A 79 -13.40 -7.03 1.58
C VAL A 79 -13.36 -8.16 0.56
N LEU A 80 -12.29 -8.95 0.54
CA LEU A 80 -12.05 -10.01 -0.43
C LEU A 80 -12.36 -11.36 0.20
N SER A 81 -13.65 -11.65 0.41
CA SER A 81 -14.05 -12.85 1.14
C SER A 81 -13.96 -14.14 0.34
N LYS A 82 -13.78 -14.07 -0.99
CA LYS A 82 -13.69 -15.24 -1.87
C LYS A 82 -12.63 -15.03 -2.94
N PRO A 83 -11.76 -16.03 -3.22
CA PRO A 83 -11.58 -17.29 -2.49
C PRO A 83 -11.08 -17.07 -1.05
N PRO A 84 -10.99 -18.11 -0.22
CA PRO A 84 -10.46 -17.96 1.12
C PRO A 84 -9.06 -17.33 1.10
N ILE A 85 -8.88 -16.34 1.93
CA ILE A 85 -7.64 -15.57 2.00
C ILE A 85 -7.09 -15.66 3.40
N PHE A 86 -5.80 -15.96 3.51
CA PHE A 86 -5.10 -16.05 4.77
C PHE A 86 -4.07 -14.95 4.89
N LEU A 87 -4.00 -14.37 6.08
CA LEU A 87 -3.00 -13.36 6.38
C LEU A 87 -1.71 -14.06 6.80
N LYS A 88 -0.62 -13.77 6.10
CA LYS A 88 0.71 -14.21 6.46
C LYS A 88 1.49 -13.04 7.02
N TRP A 89 1.87 -13.15 8.28
CA TRP A 89 2.62 -12.10 8.94
C TRP A 89 3.96 -11.84 8.25
N PRO A 90 4.41 -10.61 8.14
CA PRO A 90 3.71 -9.41 8.62
C PRO A 90 2.89 -8.69 7.54
N ASN A 91 3.05 -9.00 6.25
CA ASN A 91 2.56 -8.11 5.20
C ASN A 91 2.12 -8.82 3.92
N ASP A 92 1.72 -10.09 4.01
CA ASP A 92 1.31 -10.85 2.82
C ASP A 92 -0.09 -11.42 2.97
N LEU A 93 -0.79 -11.54 1.86
CA LEU A 93 -2.03 -12.30 1.76
C LEU A 93 -1.82 -13.50 0.88
N ILE A 94 -2.30 -14.66 1.34
CA ILE A 94 -2.09 -15.94 0.68
C ILE A 94 -3.43 -16.48 0.19
N VAL A 95 -3.48 -16.88 -1.07
CA VAL A 95 -4.63 -17.52 -1.69
C VAL A 95 -4.12 -18.79 -2.35
N ASN A 96 -4.73 -19.95 -2.03
CA ASN A 96 -4.34 -21.25 -2.58
C ASN A 96 -2.82 -21.51 -2.42
N ASP A 97 -2.28 -21.22 -1.23
CA ASP A 97 -0.87 -21.40 -0.90
C ASP A 97 0.09 -20.52 -1.70
N LEU A 98 -0.44 -19.55 -2.46
CA LEU A 98 0.37 -18.62 -3.23
C LEU A 98 0.21 -17.20 -2.68
N LYS A 99 1.31 -16.45 -2.70
CA LYS A 99 1.26 -15.03 -2.32
C LYS A 99 0.48 -14.26 -3.38
N ALA A 100 -0.70 -13.77 -3.01
CA ALA A 100 -1.55 -13.00 -3.91
C ALA A 100 -1.33 -11.50 -3.76
N VAL A 101 -1.07 -11.04 -2.55
CA VAL A 101 -0.90 -9.61 -2.23
C VAL A 101 0.27 -9.45 -1.29
N SER A 102 1.09 -8.46 -1.55
CA SER A 102 2.08 -7.99 -0.60
C SER A 102 1.88 -6.49 -0.41
N TYR A 103 2.04 -6.01 0.79
CA TYR A 103 1.84 -4.60 1.08
C TYR A 103 2.87 -4.10 2.08
N THR A 104 3.19 -2.82 1.94
CA THR A 104 4.13 -2.14 2.82
C THR A 104 3.54 -0.82 3.26
N HIS A 105 3.99 -0.32 4.39
CA HIS A 105 3.67 1.04 4.78
C HIS A 105 4.95 1.86 4.90
N LEU A 106 4.80 3.16 4.71
CA LEU A 106 5.91 4.09 4.81
C LEU A 106 5.44 5.29 5.59
N THR A 107 6.20 5.65 6.61
CA THR A 107 5.89 6.80 7.45
C THR A 107 6.99 7.82 7.34
N LEU A 108 6.61 9.06 7.02
CA LEU A 108 7.57 10.16 7.03
C LEU A 108 7.79 10.65 8.46
N PRO A 109 9.01 11.03 8.80
CA PRO A 109 9.26 11.69 10.08
C PRO A 109 8.36 12.91 10.24
N THR A 110 7.87 13.13 11.45
CA THR A 110 6.93 14.21 11.76
C THR A 110 7.42 15.56 11.26
N LYS A 111 8.68 15.83 11.44
CA LYS A 111 9.27 17.10 11.01
C LYS A 111 9.21 17.33 9.52
N ARG A 112 9.02 16.28 8.73
CA ARG A 112 8.90 16.37 7.27
C ARG A 112 7.46 16.38 6.82
N ILE A 113 6.58 15.98 7.67
CA ILE A 113 5.16 15.92 7.36
C ILE A 113 4.51 17.28 7.61
N VAL A 114 5.03 17.98 8.57
CA VAL A 114 4.52 19.31 8.91
C VAL A 114 5.31 20.42 8.20
#